data_6f767e5212e2dbdcee34a5d35d1b61a3
#
_entry.id   6f767e5212e2dbdcee34a5d35d1b61a3
#
_cell.length_a   1.000
_cell.length_b   1.000
_cell.length_c   1.000
_cell.angle_alpha   90.00
_cell.angle_beta   90.00
_cell.angle_gamma   90.00
#
_symmetry.space_group_name_H-M   'P 1'
#
loop_
_entity.id
_entity.type
_entity.pdbx_description
1 polymer ?
#
loop_
_entity_poly.entity_id
_entity_poly.type
_entity_poly.pdbx_seq_one_letter_code
_entity_poly.pdbx_strand_id
1 'polypeptide(L)'
;MATDTNTQIYHERQRLQFXLLDSLNNLFQQKDVFTRSSLNEIAEKLVLEEPNNETWTPLSVLFKPHHNALTGNYDINVLIAALEDKGKNVVWHDRRNGASSIDLDGPEDALMGILLNVPVRMFAGLWKSRHWVSLRKIDGVWYNLDSDLVAPQAFEDTEKVKEFLDYIIGHGAEVLLVMNNKQ
;
A
#
# COMPACT_ATOMS: atom_id res chain seq x y z
N MET A 1 -5.24 -28.57 -12.61
CA MET A 1 -5.94 -28.42 -12.85
C MET A 1 -6.62 -27.30 -12.55
N ALA A 2 -6.77 -26.76 -12.74
CA ALA A 2 -7.34 -25.70 -12.71
C ALA A 2 -8.34 -25.37 -12.09
N THR A 3 -8.45 -25.43 -11.36
CA THR A 3 -9.41 -25.36 -10.80
C THR A 3 -9.76 -24.17 -10.20
N ASP A 4 -9.11 -23.35 -9.97
CA ASP A 4 -9.51 -22.26 -9.41
C ASP A 4 -10.21 -21.41 -10.25
N THR A 5 -10.84 -21.82 -11.08
CA THR A 5 -11.60 -21.01 -11.88
C THR A 5 -12.57 -20.21 -11.14
N ASN A 6 -12.93 -20.60 -9.95
CA ASN A 6 -13.92 -19.82 -9.26
C ASN A 6 -13.36 -18.68 -8.47
N THR A 7 -12.06 -18.56 -8.37
CA THR A 7 -11.47 -17.49 -7.60
C THR A 7 -11.63 -16.18 -8.38
N GLN A 8 -12.32 -15.24 -7.78
CA GLN A 8 -12.45 -13.95 -8.40
C GLN A 8 -11.61 -12.97 -7.65
N ILE A 9 -10.74 -12.30 -8.35
CA ILE A 9 -9.83 -11.38 -7.72
C ILE A 9 -10.24 -9.96 -8.07
N TYR A 10 -10.53 -9.18 -7.06
CA TYR A 10 -10.92 -7.80 -7.26
C TYR A 10 -9.70 -6.97 -7.59
N HIS A 11 -9.79 -6.13 -8.61
CA HIS A 11 -8.65 -5.34 -9.02
C HIS A 11 -9.16 -4.02 -9.60
N GLU A 12 -8.86 -2.93 -8.92
CA GLU A 12 -9.17 -1.62 -9.45
C GLU A 12 -7.99 -1.11 -10.23
N ARG A 13 -8.25 -0.64 -11.43
CA ARG A 13 -7.19 -0.05 -12.22
C ARG A 13 -7.09 1.43 -11.89
N GLN A 14 -5.87 1.90 -11.91
CA GLN A 14 -5.62 3.23 -11.47
C GLN A 14 -6.32 4.26 -12.31
N ARG A 15 -6.86 5.25 -11.68
CA ARG A 15 -7.37 6.40 -12.34
C ARG A 15 -6.67 7.54 -11.70
N LEU A 16 -6.42 8.55 -12.40
CA LEU A 16 -5.67 9.69 -11.98
C LEU A 16 -5.63 9.87 -10.48
N GLN A 17 -4.49 9.81 -9.93
CA GLN A 17 -4.27 10.25 -8.55
C GLN A 17 -4.93 9.46 -7.45
N PHE A 18 -5.46 8.35 -7.75
CA PHE A 18 -6.08 7.57 -6.70
C PHE A 18 -5.35 6.28 -6.35
N UNK A 19 -4.24 6.26 -6.45
CA UNK A 19 -3.49 5.22 -6.20
C UNK A 19 -3.59 4.57 -4.91
N LEU A 20 -3.55 5.49 -3.99
CA LEU A 20 -3.69 4.96 -2.64
C LEU A 20 -5.03 4.29 -2.46
N LEU A 21 -6.06 4.94 -2.90
CA LEU A 21 -7.40 4.39 -2.76
C LEU A 21 -7.52 3.06 -3.48
N ASP A 22 -7.03 3.02 -4.70
CA ASP A 22 -7.12 1.79 -5.48
C ASP A 22 -6.34 0.65 -4.79
N SER A 23 -5.16 0.97 -4.28
CA SER A 23 -4.35 -0.07 -3.66
C SER A 23 -4.99 -0.58 -2.38
N LEU A 24 -5.63 0.29 -1.61
CA LEU A 24 -6.31 -0.16 -0.40
C LEU A 24 -7.50 -1.03 -0.73
N ASN A 25 -8.30 -0.65 -1.71
CA ASN A 25 -9.45 -1.46 -2.08
C ASN A 25 -9.01 -2.79 -2.67
N ASN A 26 -7.93 -2.78 -3.44
CA ASN A 26 -7.39 -4.03 -3.98
C ASN A 26 -6.86 -4.91 -2.85
N LEU A 27 -6.20 -4.31 -1.87
CA LEU A 27 -5.71 -5.10 -0.74
C LEU A 27 -6.87 -5.78 -0.02
N PHE A 28 -7.96 -5.06 0.19
CA PHE A 28 -9.11 -5.62 0.89
C PHE A 28 -9.98 -6.49 -0.02
N GLN A 29 -9.68 -6.50 -1.30
CA GLN A 29 -10.41 -7.30 -2.26
C GLN A 29 -11.89 -6.95 -2.28
N GLN A 30 -12.18 -5.66 -2.20
CA GLN A 30 -13.55 -5.24 -2.09
C GLN A 30 -13.70 -3.82 -2.57
N LYS A 31 -14.73 -3.57 -3.38
CA LYS A 31 -14.99 -2.25 -3.87
C LYS A 31 -15.46 -1.36 -2.74
N ASP A 32 -14.96 -0.14 -2.74
CA ASP A 32 -15.47 0.89 -1.84
C ASP A 32 -15.34 0.58 -0.36
N VAL A 33 -14.39 -0.26 0.01
CA VAL A 33 -14.05 -0.39 1.42
C VAL A 33 -13.55 0.96 1.91
N PHE A 34 -12.80 1.64 1.07
CA PHE A 34 -12.39 3.00 1.32
C PHE A 34 -12.88 3.86 0.18
N THR A 35 -13.23 5.10 0.48
CA THR A 35 -13.65 6.07 -0.52
C THR A 35 -12.82 7.32 -0.34
N ARG A 36 -12.88 8.21 -1.32
CA ARG A 36 -12.20 9.48 -1.17
C ARG A 36 -12.69 10.22 0.07
N SER A 37 -13.99 10.18 0.30
CA SER A 37 -14.57 10.86 1.44
C SER A 37 -14.05 10.28 2.74
N SER A 38 -13.98 8.95 2.86
CA SER A 38 -13.52 8.35 4.10
C SER A 38 -12.04 8.63 4.33
N LEU A 39 -11.23 8.61 3.28
CA LEU A 39 -9.82 8.92 3.45
C LEU A 39 -9.61 10.39 3.79
N ASN A 40 -10.41 11.26 3.22
CA ASN A 40 -10.31 12.67 3.56
C ASN A 40 -10.70 12.91 5.01
N GLU A 41 -11.68 12.20 5.51
CA GLU A 41 -12.05 12.33 6.91
C GLU A 41 -10.91 11.88 7.81
N ILE A 42 -10.25 10.80 7.45
CA ILE A 42 -9.12 10.34 8.24
C ILE A 42 -8.00 11.36 8.20
N ALA A 43 -7.75 11.93 7.04
CA ALA A 43 -6.70 12.92 6.92
C ALA A 43 -6.99 14.14 7.77
N GLU A 44 -8.24 14.58 7.77
CA GLU A 44 -8.61 15.72 8.59
C GLU A 44 -8.46 15.44 10.07
N LYS A 45 -8.82 14.22 10.47
CA LYS A 45 -8.68 13.87 11.85
C LYS A 45 -7.22 13.86 12.27
N LEU A 46 -6.35 13.36 11.42
CA LEU A 46 -4.93 13.35 11.75
C LEU A 46 -4.38 14.75 11.95
N VAL A 47 -4.81 15.68 11.12
CA VAL A 47 -4.35 17.06 11.27
C VAL A 47 -4.84 17.62 12.59
N LEU A 48 -6.08 17.38 12.94
CA LEU A 48 -6.63 17.91 14.16
C LEU A 48 -5.99 17.32 15.41
N GLU A 49 -5.57 16.08 15.31
CA GLU A 49 -4.98 15.42 16.47
C GLU A 49 -3.52 15.75 16.68
N GLU A 50 -2.92 16.55 15.81
CA GLU A 50 -1.53 16.87 15.92
C GLU A 50 -1.39 18.10 16.79
N PRO A 51 -0.96 17.97 18.01
CA PRO A 51 -1.04 19.12 18.92
C PRO A 51 -0.06 20.22 18.59
N ASN A 52 1.01 19.92 17.89
CA ASN A 52 2.00 20.92 17.64
C ASN A 52 1.88 21.57 16.29
N ASN A 53 0.81 21.32 15.59
CA ASN A 53 0.67 21.86 14.26
C ASN A 53 -0.49 22.78 14.20
N GLU A 54 -0.39 23.85 14.91
CA GLU A 54 -1.47 24.75 14.95
C GLU A 54 -1.83 25.32 13.60
N THR A 55 -0.84 25.45 12.75
CA THR A 55 -1.09 26.02 11.46
C THR A 55 -1.45 24.98 10.41
N TRP A 56 -1.47 23.72 10.77
CA TRP A 56 -1.74 22.72 9.79
C TRP A 56 -3.21 22.67 9.46
N THR A 57 -3.50 22.61 8.20
CA THR A 57 -4.82 22.31 7.71
C THR A 57 -4.61 21.26 6.62
N PRO A 58 -5.64 20.53 6.24
CA PRO A 58 -5.46 19.61 5.14
C PRO A 58 -4.93 20.30 3.90
N LEU A 59 -5.40 21.51 3.67
CA LEU A 59 -4.95 22.23 2.49
C LEU A 59 -3.50 22.64 2.61
N SER A 60 -3.06 23.11 3.78
CA SER A 60 -1.69 23.53 3.92
C SER A 60 -0.75 22.34 3.78
N VAL A 61 -1.15 21.20 4.24
CA VAL A 61 -0.33 20.01 4.07
C VAL A 61 -0.16 19.72 2.59
N LEU A 62 -1.22 19.85 1.84
CA LEU A 62 -1.16 19.55 0.43
C LEU A 62 -0.28 20.51 -0.35
N PHE A 63 -0.17 21.74 0.11
CA PHE A 63 0.54 22.74 -0.67
C PHE A 63 1.89 23.15 -0.14
N LYS A 64 2.34 22.53 0.92
CA LYS A 64 3.65 22.92 1.43
C LYS A 64 4.73 22.44 0.47
N PRO A 65 5.72 23.26 0.24
CA PRO A 65 6.67 22.94 -0.80
C PRO A 65 7.53 21.72 -0.51
N HIS A 66 7.98 21.55 0.71
CA HIS A 66 8.87 20.44 0.96
C HIS A 66 8.14 19.17 1.14
N HIS A 67 6.98 19.13 0.62
CA HIS A 67 6.17 18.08 0.83
C HIS A 67 6.42 16.91 0.02
N ASN A 68 7.28 16.88 -0.87
CA ASN A 68 7.42 15.63 -1.53
C ASN A 68 7.78 14.57 -0.56
N ALA A 69 8.63 14.91 0.38
CA ALA A 69 8.86 13.96 1.43
C ALA A 69 7.70 13.93 2.38
N LEU A 70 7.13 15.07 2.63
CA LEU A 70 6.05 15.12 3.56
C LEU A 70 4.77 14.58 2.97
N THR A 71 4.55 14.78 1.69
CA THR A 71 3.38 14.22 1.04
C THR A 71 3.44 12.72 1.10
N GLY A 72 4.60 12.15 0.87
CA GLY A 72 4.75 10.74 1.07
C GLY A 72 4.47 10.32 2.48
N ASN A 73 4.96 11.09 3.44
CA ASN A 73 4.67 10.76 4.83
C ASN A 73 3.21 10.95 5.15
N TYR A 74 2.61 11.97 4.60
CA TYR A 74 1.20 12.22 4.81
C TYR A 74 0.38 11.05 4.27
N ASP A 75 0.69 10.61 3.08
CA ASP A 75 -0.03 9.49 2.50
C ASP A 75 0.16 8.24 3.34
N ILE A 76 1.36 8.00 3.81
CA ILE A 76 1.62 6.83 4.63
C ILE A 76 0.85 6.92 5.95
N ASN A 77 0.81 8.10 6.54
CA ASN A 77 0.09 8.25 7.80
C ASN A 77 -1.41 8.04 7.61
N VAL A 78 -1.95 8.55 6.53
CA VAL A 78 -3.36 8.33 6.24
C VAL A 78 -3.62 6.85 6.01
N LEU A 79 -2.74 6.19 5.29
CA LEU A 79 -2.88 4.78 5.01
C LEU A 79 -2.84 3.97 6.29
N ILE A 80 -1.89 4.26 7.18
CA ILE A 80 -1.79 3.53 8.43
C ILE A 80 -3.05 3.74 9.26
N ALA A 81 -3.52 4.98 9.34
CA ALA A 81 -4.72 5.26 10.12
C ALA A 81 -5.93 4.56 9.52
N ALA A 82 -6.03 4.52 8.20
CA ALA A 82 -7.14 3.85 7.56
C ALA A 82 -7.15 2.36 7.87
N LEU A 83 -5.96 1.76 7.84
CA LEU A 83 -5.85 0.34 8.12
C LEU A 83 -6.14 0.04 9.59
N GLU A 84 -5.65 0.88 10.48
CA GLU A 84 -5.92 0.69 11.90
C GLU A 84 -7.41 0.85 12.19
N ASP A 85 -8.07 1.72 11.46
CA ASP A 85 -9.49 1.90 11.62
C ASP A 85 -10.26 0.63 11.24
N LYS A 86 -9.69 -0.18 10.38
CA LYS A 86 -10.29 -1.45 9.99
C LYS A 86 -9.76 -2.61 10.82
N GLY A 87 -9.09 -2.33 11.92
CA GLY A 87 -8.61 -3.37 12.81
C GLY A 87 -7.34 -4.05 12.39
N LYS A 88 -6.58 -3.43 11.50
CA LYS A 88 -5.32 -4.01 11.06
C LYS A 88 -4.17 -3.34 11.77
N ASN A 89 -3.03 -4.02 11.77
CA ASN A 89 -1.82 -3.50 12.37
C ASN A 89 -0.79 -3.37 11.26
N VAL A 90 -0.07 -2.27 11.22
CA VAL A 90 0.87 -2.03 10.13
C VAL A 90 2.28 -2.01 10.68
N VAL A 91 3.16 -2.79 10.06
CA VAL A 91 4.56 -2.84 10.44
C VAL A 91 5.36 -2.27 9.28
N TRP A 92 6.12 -1.23 9.54
CA TRP A 92 6.96 -0.61 8.52
C TRP A 92 8.24 -1.42 8.46
N HIS A 93 8.45 -2.11 7.37
CA HIS A 93 9.59 -3.02 7.24
C HIS A 93 10.87 -2.22 7.06
N ASP A 94 11.92 -2.62 7.77
CA ASP A 94 13.21 -1.98 7.64
C ASP A 94 13.85 -2.43 6.35
N ARG A 95 14.02 -1.50 5.42
CA ARG A 95 14.54 -1.84 4.11
C ARG A 95 15.93 -2.44 4.16
N ARG A 96 16.68 -2.16 5.20
CA ARG A 96 18.03 -2.71 5.30
C ARG A 96 18.01 -4.22 5.42
N ASN A 97 16.87 -4.78 5.81
CA ASN A 97 16.83 -6.22 6.02
C ASN A 97 16.45 -7.02 4.78
N GLY A 98 16.02 -6.39 3.74
CA GLY A 98 15.63 -7.13 2.55
C GLY A 98 14.38 -7.94 2.77
N ALA A 99 14.06 -8.79 1.82
CA ALA A 99 12.81 -9.52 1.85
C ALA A 99 12.90 -10.84 2.60
N SER A 100 14.10 -11.32 2.88
CA SER A 100 14.22 -12.65 3.48
C SER A 100 13.63 -12.72 4.88
N SER A 101 13.51 -11.59 5.57
CA SER A 101 12.97 -11.61 6.90
C SER A 101 11.46 -11.50 6.92
N ILE A 102 10.81 -11.39 5.78
CA ILE A 102 9.35 -11.31 5.72
C ILE A 102 8.80 -12.72 5.61
N ASP A 103 7.90 -13.08 6.51
CA ASP A 103 7.37 -14.43 6.55
C ASP A 103 6.18 -14.54 5.60
N LEU A 104 6.46 -14.86 4.35
CA LEU A 104 5.41 -14.96 3.35
C LEU A 104 4.66 -16.29 3.41
N ASP A 105 5.22 -17.27 4.08
CA ASP A 105 4.62 -18.58 4.16
C ASP A 105 3.93 -18.84 5.48
N GLY A 106 3.82 -17.84 6.30
CA GLY A 106 3.18 -18.01 7.59
C GLY A 106 1.68 -18.18 7.48
N PRO A 107 1.00 -18.26 8.63
CA PRO A 107 -0.44 -18.44 8.59
C PRO A 107 -1.11 -17.28 7.88
N GLU A 108 -2.13 -17.62 7.11
CA GLU A 108 -2.80 -16.59 6.35
C GLU A 108 -3.50 -15.57 7.22
N ASP A 109 -3.80 -15.94 8.45
CA ASP A 109 -4.45 -14.99 9.32
C ASP A 109 -3.46 -14.05 10.00
N ALA A 110 -2.18 -14.18 9.75
CA ALA A 110 -1.22 -13.25 10.34
C ALA A 110 -0.94 -12.09 9.39
N LEU A 111 -0.35 -12.36 8.25
CA LEU A 111 -0.02 -11.31 7.29
C LEU A 111 -1.14 -11.22 6.27
N MET A 112 -1.87 -10.10 6.30
CA MET A 112 -2.96 -9.92 5.36
C MET A 112 -2.43 -9.61 3.97
N GLY A 113 -1.42 -8.75 3.92
CA GLY A 113 -0.86 -8.37 2.64
C GLY A 113 0.25 -7.37 2.81
N ILE A 114 0.74 -6.85 1.71
CA ILE A 114 1.87 -5.94 1.71
C ILE A 114 1.52 -4.75 0.87
N LEU A 115 1.81 -3.56 1.37
CA LEU A 115 1.65 -2.33 0.62
C LEU A 115 3.03 -1.77 0.34
N LEU A 116 3.24 -1.37 -0.89
CA LEU A 116 4.51 -0.86 -1.35
C LEU A 116 4.33 0.56 -1.83
N ASN A 117 5.23 1.42 -1.42
CA ASN A 117 5.28 2.78 -1.93
C ASN A 117 6.53 2.86 -2.79
N VAL A 118 6.34 2.91 -4.09
CA VAL A 118 7.41 2.70 -5.04
C VAL A 118 7.73 4.00 -5.75
N PRO A 119 8.99 4.42 -5.80
CA PRO A 119 9.31 5.65 -6.52
C PRO A 119 9.20 5.44 -8.01
N VAL A 120 8.68 6.45 -8.68
CA VAL A 120 8.53 6.44 -10.11
C VAL A 120 9.21 7.68 -10.67
N ARG A 121 10.03 7.53 -11.69
CA ARG A 121 10.67 8.65 -12.31
C ARG A 121 10.11 8.84 -13.69
N MET A 122 9.87 10.09 -14.04
CA MET A 122 9.33 10.41 -15.34
C MET A 122 10.12 11.54 -15.93
N PHE A 123 10.04 11.69 -17.25
CA PHE A 123 10.71 12.79 -17.98
C PHE A 123 12.20 12.82 -17.67
N ALA A 124 12.86 11.69 -17.88
CA ALA A 124 14.30 11.57 -17.69
C ALA A 124 14.72 11.98 -16.29
N GLY A 125 13.91 11.66 -15.31
CA GLY A 125 14.27 11.95 -13.94
C GLY A 125 13.95 13.33 -13.44
N LEU A 126 13.40 14.17 -14.30
CA LEU A 126 13.07 15.53 -13.88
C LEU A 126 11.83 15.55 -13.01
N TRP A 127 10.99 14.53 -13.10
CA TRP A 127 9.78 14.48 -12.30
C TRP A 127 9.80 13.20 -11.50
N LYS A 128 9.61 13.31 -10.19
CA LYS A 128 9.58 12.15 -9.33
C LYS A 128 8.23 12.08 -8.65
N SER A 129 7.71 10.88 -8.55
CA SER A 129 6.49 10.66 -7.81
C SER A 129 6.55 9.28 -7.21
N ARG A 130 5.53 8.88 -6.49
CA ARG A 130 5.49 7.57 -5.89
C ARG A 130 4.15 6.93 -6.22
N HIS A 131 4.18 5.62 -6.23
CA HIS A 131 3.06 4.81 -6.67
C HIS A 131 2.79 3.74 -5.62
N TRP A 132 1.55 3.56 -5.26
CA TRP A 132 1.18 2.54 -4.30
C TRP A 132 0.82 1.25 -5.01
N VAL A 133 1.30 0.14 -4.46
CA VAL A 133 1.05 -1.18 -5.01
C VAL A 133 0.67 -2.09 -3.87
N SER A 134 -0.32 -2.95 -4.06
CA SER A 134 -0.65 -3.92 -3.04
C SER A 134 -0.36 -5.33 -3.53
N LEU A 135 0.13 -6.14 -2.62
CA LEU A 135 0.32 -7.57 -2.86
C LEU A 135 -0.53 -8.30 -1.83
N ARG A 136 -1.19 -9.36 -2.27
CA ARG A 136 -1.99 -10.12 -1.33
C ARG A 136 -1.98 -11.59 -1.72
N LYS A 137 -2.04 -12.45 -0.70
CA LYS A 137 -2.13 -13.88 -0.91
C LYS A 137 -3.60 -14.26 -0.92
N ILE A 138 -4.04 -14.88 -2.00
CA ILE A 138 -5.42 -15.27 -2.16
C ILE A 138 -5.44 -16.73 -2.55
N ASP A 139 -6.08 -17.53 -1.73
CA ASP A 139 -6.14 -18.98 -1.97
C ASP A 139 -4.76 -19.58 -2.18
N GLY A 140 -3.81 -19.14 -1.37
CA GLY A 140 -2.48 -19.72 -1.38
C GLY A 140 -1.53 -19.17 -2.42
N VAL A 141 -1.97 -18.23 -3.24
CA VAL A 141 -1.15 -17.67 -4.31
C VAL A 141 -0.98 -16.18 -4.06
N TRP A 142 0.26 -15.71 -4.15
CA TRP A 142 0.50 -14.29 -4.03
C TRP A 142 0.23 -13.60 -5.36
N TYR A 143 -0.43 -12.46 -5.31
CA TYR A 143 -0.75 -11.67 -6.49
C TYR A 143 -0.22 -10.26 -6.36
N ASN A 144 0.24 -9.73 -7.47
CA ASN A 144 0.53 -8.33 -7.59
C ASN A 144 -0.75 -7.66 -8.09
N LEU A 145 -1.31 -6.79 -7.27
CA LEU A 145 -2.57 -6.12 -7.58
C LEU A 145 -2.35 -4.67 -7.98
N ASP A 146 -1.18 -4.37 -8.51
CA ASP A 146 -0.85 -3.03 -8.95
C ASP A 146 -1.94 -2.50 -9.87
N SER A 147 -2.49 -1.34 -9.56
CA SER A 147 -3.58 -0.79 -10.35
C SER A 147 -3.14 -0.36 -11.74
N ASP A 148 -1.85 -0.25 -11.98
CA ASP A 148 -1.37 0.03 -13.32
C ASP A 148 -1.42 -1.20 -14.22
N LEU A 149 -1.53 -2.38 -13.66
CA LEU A 149 -1.59 -3.58 -14.47
C LEU A 149 -2.98 -3.74 -15.07
N VAL A 150 -3.05 -4.38 -16.21
CA VAL A 150 -4.33 -4.64 -16.82
C VAL A 150 -5.12 -5.65 -16.00
N ALA A 151 -4.44 -6.55 -15.34
CA ALA A 151 -5.08 -7.58 -14.54
C ALA A 151 -4.13 -8.01 -13.44
N PRO A 152 -4.65 -8.61 -12.37
CA PRO A 152 -3.77 -9.12 -11.32
C PRO A 152 -2.77 -10.10 -11.89
N GLN A 153 -1.57 -10.09 -11.33
CA GLN A 153 -0.51 -10.93 -11.83
C GLN A 153 -0.07 -11.86 -10.74
N ALA A 154 -0.23 -13.15 -10.95
CA ALA A 154 0.16 -14.14 -9.95
C ALA A 154 1.65 -14.31 -9.94
N PHE A 155 2.21 -14.46 -8.74
CA PHE A 155 3.61 -14.86 -8.61
C PHE A 155 3.68 -16.38 -8.66
N GLU A 156 4.74 -16.87 -9.25
CA GLU A 156 4.90 -18.29 -9.40
C GLU A 156 5.03 -18.99 -8.06
N ASP A 157 5.76 -18.40 -7.14
CA ASP A 157 5.94 -18.96 -5.82
C ASP A 157 6.44 -17.84 -4.90
N THR A 158 6.66 -18.16 -3.63
CA THR A 158 7.09 -17.14 -2.69
C THR A 158 8.51 -16.68 -2.94
N GLU A 159 9.34 -17.51 -3.56
CA GLU A 159 10.66 -17.03 -3.92
C GLU A 159 10.58 -15.90 -4.93
N LYS A 160 9.65 -15.99 -5.86
CA LYS A 160 9.47 -14.92 -6.82
C LYS A 160 8.94 -13.65 -6.16
N VAL A 161 8.12 -13.78 -5.13
CA VAL A 161 7.69 -12.62 -4.37
C VAL A 161 8.90 -11.97 -3.71
N LYS A 162 9.77 -12.77 -3.11
CA LYS A 162 10.94 -12.21 -2.43
C LYS A 162 11.88 -11.54 -3.43
N GLU A 163 12.05 -12.13 -4.59
CA GLU A 163 12.88 -11.50 -5.62
C GLU A 163 12.31 -10.15 -6.02
N PHE A 164 11.01 -10.10 -6.19
CA PHE A 164 10.36 -8.83 -6.55
C PHE A 164 10.55 -7.80 -5.45
N LEU A 165 10.33 -8.20 -4.20
CA LEU A 165 10.48 -7.27 -3.08
C LEU A 165 11.91 -6.78 -2.97
N ASP A 166 12.88 -7.68 -3.10
CA ASP A 166 14.28 -7.24 -3.02
C ASP A 166 14.60 -6.28 -4.16
N TYR A 167 14.05 -6.52 -5.33
CA TYR A 167 14.30 -5.64 -6.46
C TYR A 167 13.75 -4.24 -6.18
N ILE A 168 12.50 -4.15 -5.74
CA ILE A 168 11.93 -2.83 -5.55
C ILE A 168 12.49 -2.14 -4.31
N ILE A 169 12.83 -2.89 -3.27
CA ILE A 169 13.49 -2.29 -2.11
C ILE A 169 14.81 -1.68 -2.55
N GLY A 170 15.55 -2.39 -3.38
CA GLY A 170 16.80 -1.86 -3.89
C GLY A 170 16.63 -0.61 -4.74
N HIS A 171 15.42 -0.35 -5.22
CA HIS A 171 15.15 0.85 -5.98
C HIS A 171 14.42 1.90 -5.17
N GLY A 172 14.39 1.77 -3.86
CA GLY A 172 13.88 2.82 -3.00
C GLY A 172 12.46 2.67 -2.52
N ALA A 173 11.85 1.50 -2.69
CA ALA A 173 10.49 1.32 -2.25
C ALA A 173 10.42 1.22 -0.73
N GLU A 174 9.31 1.69 -0.17
CA GLU A 174 8.99 1.46 1.23
C GLU A 174 8.01 0.29 1.29
N VAL A 175 8.17 -0.53 2.31
CA VAL A 175 7.37 -1.74 2.44
C VAL A 175 6.62 -1.70 3.76
N LEU A 176 5.32 -1.82 3.68
CA LEU A 176 4.46 -1.85 4.87
C LEU A 176 3.77 -3.21 4.92
N LEU A 177 3.95 -3.90 6.02
CA LEU A 177 3.31 -5.20 6.20
C LEU A 177 1.99 -4.98 6.93
N VAL A 178 0.92 -5.44 6.35
CA VAL A 178 -0.41 -5.26 6.94
C VAL A 178 -0.77 -6.55 7.63
N MET A 179 -0.84 -6.49 8.95
CA MET A 179 -1.06 -7.66 9.76
C MET A 179 -2.48 -7.67 10.28
N ASN A 180 -3.06 -8.84 10.35
CA ASN A 180 -4.35 -8.98 11.02
C ASN A 180 -4.14 -8.89 12.51
N ASN A 181 -5.05 -8.18 13.16
CA ASN A 181 -4.93 -8.08 14.60
C ASN A 181 -5.40 -9.36 15.21
N LYS A 182 -4.61 -9.90 16.13
CA LYS A 182 -5.06 -11.07 16.82
C LYS A 182 -5.66 -10.66 18.11
N GLN A 183 -6.76 -11.23 18.44
CA GLN A 183 -7.43 -10.89 19.69
C GLN A 183 -6.95 -11.73 20.84
#